data_0fb52d58f85cdaae1308a1d87856e505
#
_entry.id   0fb52d58f85cdaae1308a1d87856e505
#
_cell.length_a   1.000
_cell.length_b   1.000
_cell.length_c   1.000
_cell.angle_alpha   90.00
_cell.angle_beta   90.00
_cell.angle_gamma   90.00
#
_symmetry.space_group_name_H-M   'P 1'
#
loop_
_entity.id
_entity.type
_entity.pdbx_description
1 polymer ?
#
loop_
_entity_poly.entity_id
_entity_poly.type
_entity_poly.pdbx_seq_one_letter_code
_entity_poly.pdbx_strand_id
1 'polypeptide(L)'
;MQNVTPAAIAVLVLELAPAAAFGLAGERVGQACSRWPSIVRTALPAFCVLPYVLISYSHQMFSWRWCALYAVLPVAIAWLLGRAAIADPEQRGNWRDAIILLTLGLAVDLRWFERAWPSGLAGLGKLLLVDAGLYGFVAIRRLSGTGFDFHFRWSDWKTGLRELVFFTPLVLGLGLALGFLHPHGNALRFSMIFQWIYIFIFIAVPEELFFRAWVQNLLERRVGRRVALAITAVLFGLSHFNKRSAHFNWRYV
;
A
#
# COMPACT_ATOMS: atom_id res chain seq x y z
N MET A 1 12.47 16.00 -17.59
CA MET A 1 11.41 16.16 -16.59
C MET A 1 10.10 16.16 -17.38
N GLN A 2 9.27 15.12 -17.23
CA GLN A 2 7.89 15.20 -17.72
C GLN A 2 7.23 16.37 -17.00
N ASN A 3 6.59 17.27 -17.75
CA ASN A 3 5.91 18.41 -17.16
C ASN A 3 4.82 17.89 -16.20
N VAL A 4 4.92 18.24 -14.92
CA VAL A 4 3.91 17.93 -13.92
C VAL A 4 2.64 18.68 -14.32
N THR A 5 1.62 17.95 -14.76
CA THR A 5 0.35 18.56 -15.18
C THR A 5 -0.53 18.88 -13.97
N PRO A 6 -1.41 19.90 -14.04
CA PRO A 6 -2.38 20.16 -12.97
C PRO A 6 -3.24 18.94 -12.62
N ALA A 7 -3.57 18.11 -13.63
CA ALA A 7 -4.28 16.86 -13.41
C ALA A 7 -3.48 15.87 -12.54
N ALA A 8 -2.17 15.73 -12.79
CA ALA A 8 -1.31 14.85 -11.99
C ALA A 8 -1.22 15.33 -10.54
N ILE A 9 -1.16 16.64 -10.29
CA ILE A 9 -1.18 17.20 -8.94
C ILE A 9 -2.53 16.94 -8.26
N ALA A 10 -3.64 17.17 -8.95
CA ALA A 10 -4.98 16.92 -8.40
C ALA A 10 -5.17 15.44 -8.03
N VAL A 11 -4.71 14.52 -8.89
CA VAL A 11 -4.76 13.08 -8.64
C VAL A 11 -3.92 12.72 -7.43
N LEU A 12 -2.69 13.24 -7.33
CA LEU A 12 -1.82 13.00 -6.18
C LEU A 12 -2.48 13.46 -4.87
N VAL A 13 -3.12 14.63 -4.87
CA VAL A 13 -3.84 15.14 -3.69
C VAL A 13 -5.02 14.24 -3.34
N LEU A 14 -5.80 13.80 -4.33
CA LEU A 14 -6.95 12.91 -4.12
C LEU A 14 -6.55 11.55 -3.57
N GLU A 15 -5.40 11.01 -3.98
CA GLU A 15 -4.90 9.72 -3.49
C GLU A 15 -4.21 9.83 -2.12
N LEU A 16 -3.51 10.92 -1.86
CA LEU A 16 -2.86 11.09 -0.55
C LEU A 16 -3.82 11.58 0.54
N ALA A 17 -4.94 12.21 0.18
CA ALA A 17 -5.89 12.74 1.16
C ALA A 17 -6.54 11.66 2.03
N PRO A 18 -7.03 10.50 1.52
CA PRO A 18 -7.53 9.42 2.34
C PRO A 18 -6.46 8.86 3.29
N ALA A 19 -5.27 8.58 2.77
CA ALA A 19 -4.15 8.11 3.57
C ALA A 19 -3.80 9.12 4.69
N ALA A 20 -3.72 10.43 4.37
CA ALA A 20 -3.49 11.47 5.36
C ALA A 20 -4.60 11.53 6.41
N ALA A 21 -5.86 11.44 6.01
CA ALA A 21 -7.00 11.44 6.93
C ALA A 21 -6.92 10.25 7.91
N PHE A 22 -6.60 9.05 7.42
CA PHE A 22 -6.42 7.88 8.28
C PHE A 22 -5.19 7.99 9.18
N GLY A 23 -4.08 8.53 8.68
CA GLY A 23 -2.87 8.71 9.47
C GLY A 23 -2.97 9.79 10.56
N LEU A 24 -3.77 10.84 10.33
CA LEU A 24 -3.96 11.93 11.29
C LEU A 24 -5.10 11.64 12.28
N ALA A 25 -6.14 10.94 11.86
CA ALA A 25 -7.36 10.78 12.64
C ALA A 25 -8.10 9.45 12.37
N GLY A 26 -7.38 8.35 12.17
CA GLY A 26 -7.93 7.06 11.74
C GLY A 26 -9.09 6.56 12.59
N GLU A 27 -8.99 6.65 13.92
CA GLU A 27 -10.09 6.27 14.82
C GLU A 27 -11.33 7.15 14.64
N ARG A 28 -11.15 8.47 14.52
CA ARG A 28 -12.25 9.41 14.29
C ARG A 28 -12.92 9.20 12.94
N VAL A 29 -12.13 8.96 11.90
CA VAL A 29 -12.62 8.63 10.55
C VAL A 29 -13.42 7.32 10.61
N GLY A 30 -12.89 6.28 11.22
CA GLY A 30 -13.58 5.01 11.41
C GLY A 30 -14.89 5.15 12.20
N GLN A 31 -14.89 5.94 13.27
CA GLN A 31 -16.09 6.23 14.05
C GLN A 31 -17.13 7.03 13.26
N ALA A 32 -16.69 8.06 12.51
CA ALA A 32 -17.58 8.85 11.66
C ALA A 32 -18.23 7.98 10.57
N CYS A 33 -17.44 7.18 9.88
CA CYS A 33 -17.93 6.22 8.88
C CYS A 33 -18.95 5.25 9.50
N SER A 34 -18.77 4.86 10.76
CA SER A 34 -19.66 3.89 11.40
C SER A 34 -21.08 4.40 11.62
N ARG A 35 -21.28 5.70 11.67
CA ARG A 35 -22.59 6.34 11.85
C ARG A 35 -23.39 6.36 10.55
N TRP A 36 -22.76 6.13 9.40
CA TRP A 36 -23.45 6.12 8.12
C TRP A 36 -24.17 4.80 7.87
N PRO A 37 -25.25 4.80 7.09
CA PRO A 37 -25.92 3.58 6.64
C PRO A 37 -24.94 2.63 5.97
N SER A 38 -25.14 1.32 6.14
CA SER A 38 -24.22 0.30 5.61
C SER A 38 -24.05 0.41 4.09
N ILE A 39 -25.12 0.75 3.37
CA ILE A 39 -25.07 0.94 1.91
C ILE A 39 -24.15 2.09 1.52
N VAL A 40 -24.21 3.22 2.23
CA VAL A 40 -23.34 4.38 1.97
C VAL A 40 -21.88 4.02 2.23
N ARG A 41 -21.59 3.37 3.37
CA ARG A 41 -20.24 2.92 3.72
C ARG A 41 -19.67 1.97 2.67
N THR A 42 -20.50 1.06 2.16
CA THR A 42 -20.05 0.09 1.16
C THR A 42 -19.84 0.75 -0.21
N ALA A 43 -20.67 1.73 -0.58
CA ALA A 43 -20.61 2.40 -1.87
C ALA A 43 -19.55 3.52 -1.94
N LEU A 44 -19.20 4.14 -0.80
CA LEU A 44 -18.27 5.26 -0.75
C LEU A 44 -16.93 5.02 -1.48
N PRO A 45 -16.29 3.83 -1.39
CA PRO A 45 -15.05 3.59 -2.09
C PRO A 45 -15.15 3.61 -3.63
N ALA A 46 -16.36 3.65 -4.19
CA ALA A 46 -16.51 3.87 -5.64
C ALA A 46 -15.85 5.18 -6.09
N PHE A 47 -15.74 6.18 -5.20
CA PHE A 47 -15.05 7.45 -5.51
C PHE A 47 -13.53 7.29 -5.74
N CYS A 48 -12.94 6.13 -5.41
CA CYS A 48 -11.57 5.79 -5.82
C CYS A 48 -11.40 5.79 -7.35
N VAL A 49 -12.48 5.81 -8.12
CA VAL A 49 -12.42 5.96 -9.58
C VAL A 49 -12.01 7.37 -10.02
N LEU A 50 -12.23 8.41 -9.21
CA LEU A 50 -12.01 9.81 -9.61
C LEU A 50 -10.58 10.12 -10.05
N PRO A 51 -9.52 9.69 -9.33
CA PRO A 51 -8.14 9.87 -9.80
C PRO A 51 -7.90 9.28 -11.19
N TYR A 52 -8.38 8.06 -11.42
CA TYR A 52 -8.28 7.43 -12.74
C TYR A 52 -9.01 8.24 -13.83
N VAL A 53 -10.24 8.69 -13.56
CA VAL A 53 -11.01 9.48 -14.52
C VAL A 53 -10.25 10.76 -14.88
N LEU A 54 -9.80 11.52 -13.90
CA LEU A 54 -9.08 12.78 -14.12
C LEU A 54 -7.82 12.58 -14.97
N ILE A 55 -6.98 11.61 -14.61
CA ILE A 55 -5.71 11.40 -15.31
C ILE A 55 -5.92 10.82 -16.71
N SER A 56 -6.86 9.89 -16.87
CA SER A 56 -7.12 9.23 -18.14
C SER A 56 -7.74 10.17 -19.17
N TYR A 57 -8.63 11.08 -18.76
CA TYR A 57 -9.13 12.14 -19.63
C TYR A 57 -8.03 13.12 -20.04
N SER A 58 -7.20 13.56 -19.11
CA SER A 58 -6.12 14.52 -19.42
C SER A 58 -5.07 13.95 -20.37
N HIS A 59 -4.92 12.61 -20.43
CA HIS A 59 -3.98 11.92 -21.33
C HIS A 59 -4.68 11.21 -22.51
N GLN A 60 -5.97 11.42 -22.71
CA GLN A 60 -6.77 10.79 -23.78
C GLN A 60 -6.72 9.24 -23.76
N MET A 61 -6.61 8.65 -22.57
CA MET A 61 -6.51 7.20 -22.34
C MET A 61 -7.75 6.61 -21.68
N PHE A 62 -8.86 7.36 -21.60
CA PHE A 62 -10.04 6.92 -20.88
C PHE A 62 -10.62 5.62 -21.45
N SER A 63 -10.96 4.70 -20.56
CA SER A 63 -11.61 3.44 -20.91
C SER A 63 -12.67 3.07 -19.87
N TRP A 64 -13.87 2.80 -20.34
CA TRP A 64 -15.00 2.37 -19.48
C TRP A 64 -14.69 1.11 -18.68
N ARG A 65 -13.90 0.19 -19.23
CA ARG A 65 -13.49 -1.03 -18.53
C ARG A 65 -12.69 -0.72 -17.28
N TRP A 66 -11.71 0.16 -17.40
CA TRP A 66 -10.90 0.59 -16.25
C TRP A 66 -11.70 1.44 -15.28
N CYS A 67 -12.55 2.34 -15.79
CA CYS A 67 -13.46 3.13 -14.96
C CYS A 67 -14.36 2.22 -14.11
N ALA A 68 -15.02 1.23 -14.72
CA ALA A 68 -15.86 0.27 -14.00
C ALA A 68 -15.05 -0.53 -12.97
N LEU A 69 -13.84 -0.97 -13.32
CA LEU A 69 -12.99 -1.76 -12.41
C LEU A 69 -12.59 -0.94 -11.19
N TYR A 70 -12.14 0.31 -11.38
CA TYR A 70 -11.77 1.20 -10.28
C TYR A 70 -12.96 1.65 -9.41
N ALA A 71 -14.18 1.64 -9.94
CA ALA A 71 -15.37 1.89 -9.14
C ALA A 71 -15.83 0.62 -8.38
N VAL A 72 -15.87 -0.53 -9.05
CA VAL A 72 -16.46 -1.77 -8.52
C VAL A 72 -15.53 -2.49 -7.55
N LEU A 73 -14.22 -2.56 -7.84
CA LEU A 73 -13.29 -3.31 -7.00
C LEU A 73 -13.21 -2.80 -5.55
N PRO A 74 -13.08 -1.49 -5.28
CA PRO A 74 -13.08 -0.98 -3.91
C PRO A 74 -14.41 -1.21 -3.18
N VAL A 75 -15.54 -1.15 -3.89
CA VAL A 75 -16.85 -1.47 -3.34
C VAL A 75 -16.95 -2.96 -2.98
N ALA A 76 -16.47 -3.85 -3.84
CA ALA A 76 -16.42 -5.28 -3.56
C ALA A 76 -15.53 -5.60 -2.35
N ILE A 77 -14.38 -4.93 -2.22
CA ILE A 77 -13.50 -5.03 -1.05
C ILE A 77 -14.27 -4.61 0.22
N ALA A 78 -14.89 -3.45 0.20
CA ALA A 78 -15.65 -2.95 1.35
C ALA A 78 -16.82 -3.87 1.72
N TRP A 79 -17.55 -4.37 0.73
CA TRP A 79 -18.64 -5.33 0.94
C TRP A 79 -18.12 -6.63 1.57
N LEU A 80 -17.06 -7.21 1.01
CA LEU A 80 -16.49 -8.48 1.50
C LEU A 80 -15.97 -8.33 2.93
N LEU A 81 -15.27 -7.23 3.24
CA LEU A 81 -14.79 -6.94 4.59
C LEU A 81 -15.92 -6.66 5.58
N GLY A 82 -17.01 -6.05 5.12
CA GLY A 82 -18.22 -5.93 5.93
C GLY A 82 -18.83 -7.30 6.29
N ARG A 83 -18.86 -8.23 5.32
CA ARG A 83 -19.28 -9.62 5.56
C ARG A 83 -18.29 -10.38 6.45
N ALA A 84 -16.99 -10.07 6.31
CA ALA A 84 -15.96 -10.62 7.20
C ALA A 84 -16.15 -10.15 8.64
N ALA A 85 -16.47 -8.88 8.86
CA ALA A 85 -16.71 -8.33 10.20
C ALA A 85 -17.89 -9.00 10.91
N ILE A 86 -18.98 -9.27 10.18
CA ILE A 86 -20.16 -9.97 10.73
C ILE A 86 -19.83 -11.43 11.07
N ALA A 87 -19.08 -12.12 10.21
CA ALA A 87 -18.78 -13.55 10.36
C ALA A 87 -17.66 -13.84 11.38
N ASP A 88 -16.90 -12.82 11.80
CA ASP A 88 -15.76 -12.98 12.71
C ASP A 88 -15.72 -11.81 13.71
N PRO A 89 -16.64 -11.78 14.68
CA PRO A 89 -16.69 -10.74 15.70
C PRO A 89 -15.45 -10.76 16.62
N GLU A 90 -14.79 -11.91 16.78
CA GLU A 90 -13.57 -12.05 17.57
C GLU A 90 -12.31 -11.53 16.86
N GLN A 91 -12.46 -11.06 15.62
CA GLN A 91 -11.38 -10.48 14.83
C GLN A 91 -10.16 -11.40 14.65
N ARG A 92 -10.38 -12.71 14.57
CA ARG A 92 -9.29 -13.68 14.32
C ARG A 92 -8.79 -13.71 12.88
N GLY A 93 -9.50 -13.03 11.98
CA GLY A 93 -9.33 -13.11 10.54
C GLY A 93 -10.06 -14.31 9.95
N ASN A 94 -10.52 -14.20 8.70
CA ASN A 94 -11.20 -15.27 7.99
C ASN A 94 -10.78 -15.34 6.51
N TRP A 95 -11.34 -16.30 5.77
CA TRP A 95 -11.00 -16.50 4.36
C TRP A 95 -11.31 -15.28 3.47
N ARG A 96 -12.28 -14.43 3.85
CA ARG A 96 -12.61 -13.21 3.12
C ARG A 96 -11.49 -12.18 3.23
N ASP A 97 -10.94 -12.02 4.44
CA ASP A 97 -9.76 -11.18 4.68
C ASP A 97 -8.58 -11.66 3.81
N ALA A 98 -8.36 -12.99 3.75
CA ALA A 98 -7.28 -13.59 2.94
C ALA A 98 -7.48 -13.36 1.44
N ILE A 99 -8.71 -13.51 0.90
CA ILE A 99 -9.00 -13.22 -0.52
C ILE A 99 -8.68 -11.76 -0.84
N ILE A 100 -9.03 -10.83 0.03
CA ILE A 100 -8.76 -9.42 -0.22
C ILE A 100 -7.26 -9.15 -0.22
N LEU A 101 -6.51 -9.70 0.73
CA LEU A 101 -5.06 -9.58 0.75
C LEU A 101 -4.43 -10.16 -0.52
N LEU A 102 -4.87 -11.34 -0.95
CA LEU A 102 -4.41 -11.92 -2.21
C LEU A 102 -4.76 -11.04 -3.41
N THR A 103 -5.97 -10.51 -3.47
CA THR A 103 -6.40 -9.63 -4.57
C THR A 103 -5.56 -8.36 -4.63
N LEU A 104 -5.36 -7.67 -3.49
CA LEU A 104 -4.55 -6.45 -3.42
C LEU A 104 -3.09 -6.74 -3.74
N GLY A 105 -2.50 -7.79 -3.14
CA GLY A 105 -1.11 -8.16 -3.35
C GLY A 105 -0.83 -8.56 -4.79
N LEU A 106 -1.63 -9.47 -5.36
CA LEU A 106 -1.46 -9.92 -6.74
C LEU A 106 -1.74 -8.81 -7.76
N ALA A 107 -2.69 -7.92 -7.48
CA ALA A 107 -2.96 -6.78 -8.35
C ALA A 107 -1.76 -5.86 -8.49
N VAL A 108 -1.00 -5.66 -7.39
CA VAL A 108 0.23 -4.87 -7.39
C VAL A 108 1.39 -5.66 -8.00
N ASP A 109 1.60 -6.89 -7.55
CA ASP A 109 2.74 -7.72 -7.97
C ASP A 109 2.68 -8.08 -9.46
N LEU A 110 1.52 -8.51 -9.95
CA LEU A 110 1.27 -8.84 -11.35
C LEU A 110 0.98 -7.62 -12.23
N ARG A 111 1.01 -6.41 -11.65
CA ARG A 111 0.88 -5.14 -12.37
C ARG A 111 -0.41 -5.03 -13.20
N TRP A 112 -1.51 -5.56 -12.67
CA TRP A 112 -2.78 -5.62 -13.42
C TRP A 112 -3.26 -4.25 -13.89
N PHE A 113 -2.96 -3.18 -13.13
CA PHE A 113 -3.47 -1.84 -13.37
C PHE A 113 -2.47 -0.91 -14.10
N GLU A 114 -1.24 -1.36 -14.39
CA GLU A 114 -0.24 -0.47 -15.02
C GLU A 114 -0.70 0.07 -16.37
N ARG A 115 -1.43 -0.75 -17.15
CA ARG A 115 -1.92 -0.36 -18.48
C ARG A 115 -3.01 0.71 -18.45
N ALA A 116 -3.64 0.95 -17.31
CA ALA A 116 -4.66 1.97 -17.13
C ALA A 116 -4.07 3.37 -16.98
N TRP A 117 -2.76 3.48 -16.71
CA TRP A 117 -2.08 4.71 -16.35
C TRP A 117 -1.06 5.13 -17.42
N PRO A 118 -0.85 6.44 -17.60
CA PRO A 118 0.23 6.94 -18.44
C PRO A 118 1.58 6.42 -17.98
N SER A 119 2.51 6.25 -18.91
CA SER A 119 3.88 5.85 -18.59
C SER A 119 4.50 6.85 -17.59
N GLY A 120 5.10 6.33 -16.52
CA GLY A 120 5.67 7.13 -15.43
C GLY A 120 4.68 7.50 -14.30
N LEU A 121 3.36 7.29 -14.46
CA LEU A 121 2.35 7.55 -13.43
C LEU A 121 1.69 6.27 -12.89
N ALA A 122 2.16 5.09 -13.30
CA ALA A 122 1.60 3.81 -12.88
C ALA A 122 1.65 3.58 -11.35
N GLY A 123 2.57 4.27 -10.65
CA GLY A 123 2.64 4.26 -9.18
C GLY A 123 1.37 4.79 -8.51
N LEU A 124 0.67 5.73 -9.12
CA LEU A 124 -0.59 6.28 -8.61
C LEU A 124 -1.67 5.19 -8.55
N GLY A 125 -1.77 4.32 -9.56
CA GLY A 125 -2.72 3.21 -9.52
C GLY A 125 -2.53 2.25 -8.35
N LYS A 126 -1.33 2.15 -7.79
CA LYS A 126 -1.06 1.36 -6.58
C LYS A 126 -1.62 2.02 -5.33
N LEU A 127 -1.54 3.35 -5.22
CA LEU A 127 -2.11 4.10 -4.10
C LEU A 127 -3.62 3.89 -3.99
N LEU A 128 -4.34 3.85 -5.12
CA LEU A 128 -5.78 3.54 -5.10
C LEU A 128 -6.10 2.19 -4.44
N LEU A 129 -5.26 1.18 -4.69
CA LEU A 129 -5.42 -0.13 -4.04
C LEU A 129 -5.10 -0.06 -2.54
N VAL A 130 -4.10 0.75 -2.17
CA VAL A 130 -3.78 1.00 -0.75
C VAL A 130 -4.93 1.73 -0.06
N ASP A 131 -5.50 2.75 -0.67
CA ASP A 131 -6.64 3.48 -0.14
C ASP A 131 -7.87 2.58 0.04
N ALA A 132 -8.16 1.73 -0.96
CA ALA A 132 -9.25 0.75 -0.87
C ALA A 132 -9.01 -0.25 0.28
N GLY A 133 -7.78 -0.73 0.45
CA GLY A 133 -7.39 -1.60 1.55
C GLY A 133 -7.46 -0.88 2.91
N LEU A 134 -6.94 0.33 3.00
CA LEU A 134 -6.94 1.14 4.21
C LEU A 134 -8.36 1.44 4.68
N TYR A 135 -9.22 1.94 3.78
CA TYR A 135 -10.62 2.12 4.07
C TYR A 135 -11.30 0.81 4.49
N GLY A 136 -11.05 -0.26 3.76
CA GLY A 136 -11.63 -1.56 4.02
C GLY A 136 -11.25 -2.12 5.40
N PHE A 137 -9.97 -2.17 5.74
CA PHE A 137 -9.52 -2.76 7.00
C PHE A 137 -9.75 -1.85 8.20
N VAL A 138 -9.56 -0.54 8.08
CA VAL A 138 -9.69 0.40 9.21
C VAL A 138 -11.13 0.83 9.43
N ALA A 139 -11.86 1.24 8.38
CA ALA A 139 -13.21 1.80 8.54
C ALA A 139 -14.33 0.74 8.50
N ILE A 140 -14.19 -0.30 7.69
CA ILE A 140 -15.23 -1.33 7.50
C ILE A 140 -14.99 -2.52 8.42
N ARG A 141 -13.82 -3.17 8.32
CA ARG A 141 -13.47 -4.37 9.09
C ARG A 141 -13.13 -4.05 10.54
N ARG A 142 -12.57 -2.87 10.77
CA ARG A 142 -12.16 -2.34 12.09
C ARG A 142 -11.23 -3.25 12.87
N LEU A 143 -10.29 -3.85 12.18
CA LEU A 143 -9.25 -4.63 12.83
C LEU A 143 -8.27 -3.69 13.55
N SER A 144 -7.95 -3.99 14.79
CA SER A 144 -6.93 -3.26 15.54
C SER A 144 -5.55 -3.42 14.87
N GLY A 145 -4.76 -2.34 14.86
CA GLY A 145 -3.40 -2.37 14.31
C GLY A 145 -3.29 -2.48 12.78
N THR A 146 -4.40 -2.26 12.04
CA THR A 146 -4.40 -2.32 10.57
C THR A 146 -4.23 -0.95 9.89
N GLY A 147 -4.15 0.11 10.66
CA GLY A 147 -3.86 1.46 10.19
C GLY A 147 -2.44 1.90 10.53
N PHE A 148 -2.20 3.18 10.35
CA PHE A 148 -0.98 3.86 10.76
C PHE A 148 -1.35 5.21 11.37
N ASP A 149 -0.41 5.85 12.09
CA ASP A 149 -0.58 7.21 12.59
C ASP A 149 0.65 8.08 12.30
N PHE A 150 0.44 9.38 12.20
CA PHE A 150 1.48 10.38 12.03
C PHE A 150 1.92 11.01 13.37
N HIS A 151 1.54 10.42 14.51
CA HIS A 151 1.98 10.94 15.78
C HIS A 151 3.47 10.69 15.97
N PHE A 152 4.21 11.79 16.12
CA PHE A 152 5.62 11.71 16.43
C PHE A 152 5.81 11.19 17.84
N ARG A 153 6.44 10.02 17.97
CA ARG A 153 6.87 9.46 19.25
C ARG A 153 8.39 9.29 19.25
N TRP A 154 9.03 9.89 20.21
CA TRP A 154 10.47 9.78 20.32
C TRP A 154 10.98 8.35 20.49
N SER A 155 10.18 7.48 21.12
CA SER A 155 10.43 6.04 21.21
C SER A 155 10.54 5.36 19.84
N ASP A 156 9.68 5.74 18.90
CA ASP A 156 9.62 5.15 17.57
C ASP A 156 10.86 5.54 16.76
N TRP A 157 11.26 6.80 16.87
CA TRP A 157 12.51 7.29 16.28
C TRP A 157 13.75 6.60 16.82
N LYS A 158 13.86 6.42 18.15
CA LYS A 158 14.95 5.68 18.75
C LYS A 158 15.00 4.24 18.26
N THR A 159 13.83 3.59 18.17
CA THR A 159 13.72 2.23 17.66
C THR A 159 14.13 2.17 16.19
N GLY A 160 13.57 3.05 15.35
CA GLY A 160 13.92 3.09 13.92
C GLY A 160 15.41 3.36 13.67
N LEU A 161 15.99 4.30 14.40
CA LEU A 161 17.43 4.60 14.28
C LEU A 161 18.31 3.42 14.74
N ARG A 162 17.94 2.78 15.84
CA ARG A 162 18.64 1.59 16.33
C ARG A 162 18.61 0.47 15.26
N GLU A 163 17.45 0.18 14.72
CA GLU A 163 17.31 -0.85 13.68
C GLU A 163 18.09 -0.47 12.41
N LEU A 164 18.04 0.80 11.99
CA LEU A 164 18.80 1.29 10.85
C LEU A 164 20.31 1.06 11.05
N VAL A 165 20.86 1.46 12.21
CA VAL A 165 22.29 1.29 12.52
C VAL A 165 22.67 -0.18 12.56
N PHE A 166 21.82 -1.03 13.11
CA PHE A 166 22.07 -2.47 13.22
C PHE A 166 22.01 -3.18 11.87
N PHE A 167 20.98 -2.91 11.07
CA PHE A 167 20.75 -3.61 9.80
C PHE A 167 21.57 -3.04 8.64
N THR A 168 21.96 -1.76 8.66
CA THR A 168 22.70 -1.16 7.55
C THR A 168 23.98 -1.91 7.20
N PRO A 169 24.90 -2.25 8.14
CA PRO A 169 26.10 -3.00 7.82
C PRO A 169 25.79 -4.38 7.20
N LEU A 170 24.76 -5.06 7.72
CA LEU A 170 24.34 -6.37 7.21
C LEU A 170 23.82 -6.26 5.77
N VAL A 171 22.91 -5.31 5.51
CA VAL A 171 22.33 -5.11 4.18
C VAL A 171 23.38 -4.65 3.16
N LEU A 172 24.29 -3.74 3.55
CA LEU A 172 25.37 -3.31 2.69
C LEU A 172 26.35 -4.45 2.40
N GLY A 173 26.74 -5.21 3.44
CA GLY A 173 27.64 -6.36 3.27
C GLY A 173 27.07 -7.42 2.35
N LEU A 174 25.83 -7.84 2.58
CA LEU A 174 25.14 -8.81 1.72
C LEU A 174 24.90 -8.26 0.30
N GLY A 175 24.48 -7.01 0.19
CA GLY A 175 24.22 -6.38 -1.10
C GLY A 175 25.47 -6.28 -1.98
N LEU A 176 26.62 -5.95 -1.38
CA LEU A 176 27.91 -5.95 -2.08
C LEU A 176 28.38 -7.37 -2.41
N ALA A 177 28.29 -8.30 -1.45
CA ALA A 177 28.72 -9.70 -1.67
C ALA A 177 27.91 -10.42 -2.74
N LEU A 178 26.62 -10.13 -2.85
CA LEU A 178 25.73 -10.70 -3.87
C LEU A 178 25.77 -9.94 -5.21
N GLY A 179 26.49 -8.82 -5.29
CA GLY A 179 26.53 -7.97 -6.49
C GLY A 179 25.21 -7.22 -6.75
N PHE A 180 24.37 -7.06 -5.73
CA PHE A 180 23.16 -6.24 -5.81
C PHE A 180 23.47 -4.74 -5.70
N LEU A 181 24.44 -4.40 -4.85
CA LEU A 181 24.93 -3.02 -4.70
C LEU A 181 26.24 -2.86 -5.45
N HIS A 182 26.32 -1.80 -6.24
CA HIS A 182 27.53 -1.41 -6.95
C HIS A 182 27.94 -0.02 -6.46
N PRO A 183 29.14 0.14 -5.86
CA PRO A 183 29.62 1.45 -5.46
C PRO A 183 29.82 2.35 -6.69
N HIS A 184 29.21 3.52 -6.67
CA HIS A 184 29.37 4.53 -7.70
C HIS A 184 29.86 5.80 -7.03
N GLY A 185 30.93 6.40 -7.54
CA GLY A 185 31.51 7.65 -7.05
C GLY A 185 30.69 8.90 -7.35
N ASN A 186 29.38 8.81 -7.33
CA ASN A 186 28.51 9.95 -7.59
C ASN A 186 28.41 10.85 -6.37
N ALA A 187 28.62 12.15 -6.56
CA ALA A 187 28.35 13.14 -5.53
C ALA A 187 26.86 13.14 -5.13
N LEU A 188 26.60 13.35 -3.84
CA LEU A 188 25.24 13.54 -3.32
C LEU A 188 24.58 14.72 -4.04
N ARG A 189 23.42 14.47 -4.67
CA ARG A 189 22.64 15.49 -5.36
C ARG A 189 21.37 15.80 -4.56
N PHE A 190 20.97 17.06 -4.56
CA PHE A 190 19.72 17.47 -3.90
C PHE A 190 18.49 16.72 -4.42
N SER A 191 18.49 16.31 -5.69
CA SER A 191 17.44 15.46 -6.29
C SER A 191 17.28 14.11 -5.58
N MET A 192 18.29 13.60 -4.88
CA MET A 192 18.20 12.34 -4.14
C MET A 192 17.23 12.42 -2.96
N ILE A 193 17.05 13.62 -2.38
CA ILE A 193 16.07 13.85 -1.31
C ILE A 193 14.66 13.63 -1.84
N PHE A 194 14.34 14.15 -3.02
CA PHE A 194 13.03 13.93 -3.65
C PHE A 194 12.81 12.48 -4.03
N GLN A 195 13.84 11.78 -4.52
CA GLN A 195 13.77 10.35 -4.79
C GLN A 195 13.52 9.56 -3.50
N TRP A 196 14.17 9.91 -2.41
CA TRP A 196 13.96 9.27 -1.11
C TRP A 196 12.54 9.48 -0.61
N ILE A 197 12.01 10.71 -0.66
CA ILE A 197 10.61 11.01 -0.29
C ILE A 197 9.64 10.22 -1.18
N TYR A 198 9.90 10.16 -2.48
CA TYR A 198 9.09 9.37 -3.41
C TYR A 198 9.08 7.88 -3.03
N ILE A 199 10.25 7.28 -2.82
CA ILE A 199 10.37 5.88 -2.41
C ILE A 199 9.66 5.64 -1.07
N PHE A 200 9.81 6.55 -0.13
CA PHE A 200 9.16 6.44 1.18
C PHE A 200 7.63 6.42 1.05
N ILE A 201 7.05 7.38 0.35
CA ILE A 201 5.58 7.53 0.25
C ILE A 201 4.97 6.47 -0.67
N PHE A 202 5.58 6.19 -1.82
CA PHE A 202 4.96 5.36 -2.87
C PHE A 202 5.39 3.89 -2.84
N ILE A 203 6.39 3.55 -2.04
CA ILE A 203 6.88 2.17 -1.93
C ILE A 203 6.90 1.74 -0.47
N ALA A 204 7.70 2.36 0.38
CA ALA A 204 7.90 1.88 1.74
C ALA A 204 6.62 1.91 2.60
N VAL A 205 5.86 2.99 2.59
CA VAL A 205 4.60 3.09 3.35
C VAL A 205 3.55 2.10 2.86
N PRO A 206 3.26 1.96 1.55
CA PRO A 206 2.39 0.91 1.03
C PRO A 206 2.83 -0.52 1.40
N GLU A 207 4.13 -0.82 1.31
CA GLU A 207 4.66 -2.14 1.67
C GLU A 207 4.50 -2.41 3.17
N GLU A 208 4.81 -1.45 4.04
CA GLU A 208 4.61 -1.59 5.48
C GLU A 208 3.13 -1.78 5.84
N LEU A 209 2.22 -1.03 5.22
CA LEU A 209 0.78 -1.22 5.42
C LEU A 209 0.34 -2.61 4.98
N PHE A 210 0.74 -3.04 3.80
CA PHE A 210 0.32 -4.32 3.27
C PHE A 210 0.91 -5.49 4.06
N PHE A 211 2.23 -5.55 4.22
CA PHE A 211 2.89 -6.70 4.83
C PHE A 211 2.81 -6.71 6.36
N ARG A 212 3.00 -5.56 7.02
CA ARG A 212 2.99 -5.52 8.48
C ARG A 212 1.61 -5.27 9.06
N ALA A 213 0.93 -4.21 8.62
CA ALA A 213 -0.35 -3.87 9.22
C ALA A 213 -1.47 -4.83 8.83
N TRP A 214 -1.42 -5.44 7.65
CA TRP A 214 -2.51 -6.34 7.21
C TRP A 214 -2.11 -7.81 7.23
N VAL A 215 -1.11 -8.24 6.45
CA VAL A 215 -0.74 -9.66 6.32
C VAL A 215 -0.24 -10.21 7.66
N GLN A 216 0.79 -9.60 8.22
CA GLN A 216 1.38 -10.07 9.48
C GLN A 216 0.38 -10.00 10.64
N ASN A 217 -0.35 -8.90 10.77
CA ASN A 217 -1.35 -8.72 11.82
C ASN A 217 -2.43 -9.82 11.80
N LEU A 218 -2.97 -10.14 10.62
CA LEU A 218 -3.98 -11.20 10.48
C LEU A 218 -3.39 -12.59 10.75
N LEU A 219 -2.15 -12.84 10.32
CA LEU A 219 -1.46 -14.09 10.61
C LEU A 219 -1.15 -14.23 12.12
N GLU A 220 -0.70 -13.16 12.79
CA GLU A 220 -0.40 -13.19 14.23
C GLU A 220 -1.60 -13.65 15.08
N ARG A 221 -2.80 -13.26 14.69
CA ARG A 221 -4.05 -13.65 15.36
C ARG A 221 -4.35 -15.14 15.25
N ARG A 222 -3.75 -15.82 14.29
CA ARG A 222 -3.99 -17.26 14.04
C ARG A 222 -2.85 -18.15 14.44
N VAL A 223 -1.62 -17.78 14.11
CA VAL A 223 -0.45 -18.65 14.25
C VAL A 223 0.60 -18.12 15.23
N GLY A 224 0.32 -16.97 15.85
CA GLY A 224 1.23 -16.31 16.77
C GLY A 224 2.36 -15.54 16.05
N ARG A 225 3.00 -14.64 16.81
CA ARG A 225 3.92 -13.62 16.29
C ARG A 225 5.12 -14.17 15.51
N ARG A 226 5.78 -15.21 16.05
CA ARG A 226 7.02 -15.74 15.43
C ARG A 226 6.76 -16.37 14.07
N VAL A 227 5.72 -17.20 14.00
CA VAL A 227 5.33 -17.88 12.76
C VAL A 227 4.81 -16.87 11.74
N ALA A 228 3.98 -15.91 12.17
CA ALA A 228 3.48 -14.84 11.31
C ALA A 228 4.61 -14.02 10.70
N LEU A 229 5.62 -13.64 11.51
CA LEU A 229 6.79 -12.92 11.03
C LEU A 229 7.55 -13.71 9.96
N ALA A 230 7.80 -15.01 10.19
CA ALA A 230 8.51 -15.86 9.23
C ALA A 230 7.74 -15.97 7.91
N ILE A 231 6.43 -16.25 7.98
CA ILE A 231 5.57 -16.33 6.77
C ILE A 231 5.57 -14.99 6.02
N THR A 232 5.39 -13.89 6.73
CA THR A 232 5.34 -12.56 6.11
C THR A 232 6.68 -12.19 5.46
N ALA A 233 7.81 -12.52 6.09
CA ALA A 233 9.13 -12.30 5.51
C ALA A 233 9.32 -13.07 4.20
N VAL A 234 8.89 -14.33 4.14
CA VAL A 234 8.91 -15.14 2.91
C VAL A 234 8.02 -14.53 1.83
N LEU A 235 6.78 -14.14 2.18
CA LEU A 235 5.86 -13.51 1.23
C LEU A 235 6.40 -12.17 0.72
N PHE A 236 7.04 -11.39 1.58
CA PHE A 236 7.71 -10.15 1.19
C PHE A 236 8.85 -10.40 0.21
N GLY A 237 9.72 -11.37 0.48
CA GLY A 237 10.77 -11.79 -0.47
C GLY A 237 10.17 -12.22 -1.81
N LEU A 238 9.16 -13.09 -1.80
CA LEU A 238 8.50 -13.59 -3.02
C LEU A 238 7.84 -12.46 -3.84
N SER A 239 7.32 -11.41 -3.21
CA SER A 239 6.76 -10.25 -3.93
C SER A 239 7.79 -9.49 -4.77
N HIS A 240 9.07 -9.73 -4.54
CA HIS A 240 10.15 -9.14 -5.33
C HIS A 240 10.53 -9.98 -6.56
N PHE A 241 9.99 -11.19 -6.69
CA PHE A 241 10.31 -12.10 -7.78
C PHE A 241 9.92 -11.55 -9.17
N ASN A 242 8.84 -10.77 -9.26
CA ASN A 242 8.32 -10.20 -10.51
C ASN A 242 8.93 -8.82 -10.85
N LYS A 243 10.10 -8.48 -10.33
CA LYS A 243 10.76 -7.21 -10.69
C LYS A 243 11.32 -7.24 -12.10
N ARG A 244 10.89 -6.28 -12.94
CA ARG A 244 11.43 -6.06 -14.27
C ARG A 244 12.70 -5.21 -14.19
N SER A 245 13.81 -5.80 -13.80
CA SER A 245 15.13 -5.17 -13.86
C SER A 245 16.03 -5.97 -14.77
N ALA A 246 16.81 -5.31 -15.60
CA ALA A 246 17.81 -5.96 -16.45
C ALA A 246 18.88 -6.72 -15.62
N HIS A 247 19.05 -6.34 -14.37
CA HIS A 247 20.01 -6.93 -13.43
C HIS A 247 19.36 -7.78 -12.35
N PHE A 248 18.02 -8.05 -12.44
CA PHE A 248 17.33 -8.84 -11.44
C PHE A 248 17.73 -10.32 -11.54
N ASN A 249 18.13 -10.88 -10.42
CA ASN A 249 18.47 -12.29 -10.31
C ASN A 249 17.61 -12.91 -9.18
N TRP A 250 17.14 -14.14 -9.36
CA TRP A 250 16.40 -14.89 -8.35
C TRP A 250 17.12 -14.98 -6.99
N ARG A 251 18.45 -14.82 -6.96
CA ARG A 251 19.25 -14.78 -5.72
C ARG A 251 18.93 -13.60 -4.82
N TYR A 252 18.19 -12.60 -5.32
CA TYR A 252 17.82 -11.41 -4.55
C TYR A 252 16.43 -11.53 -3.91
N VAL A 253 15.75 -12.66 -4.09
CA VAL A 253 14.47 -12.99 -3.48
C VAL A 253 14.69 -13.81 -2.23
#